data_d2ce81150efaaa3003169258f5818e7d
#
_entry.id   d2ce81150efaaa3003169258f5818e7d
#
_cell.length_a   1.000
_cell.length_b   1.000
_cell.length_c   1.000
_cell.angle_alpha   90.00
_cell.angle_beta   90.00
_cell.angle_gamma   90.00
#
_symmetry.space_group_name_H-M   'P 1'
#
loop_
_entity.id
_entity.type
_entity.pdbx_description
1 polymer ?
#
loop_
_entity_poly.entity_id
_entity_poly.type
_entity_poly.pdbx_seq_one_letter_code
_entity_poly.pdbx_strand_id
1 'polypeptide(L)'
;MNRRDFLGILALGALLNFESFNDLAFAQVNGSLQGSELFANKEFSYQALRALSKTYSSCADIKECFLAIKSIKDGDTNSWFEGWKAQGDRLYSLAEEYYSEGFLVSARESYLRASNYLRTSGFFLGANPKDPRIFDTYAKSRSSFVKAASLFDPKIESVEIQYQDTTIPLYFVKASNDQTPRPTIVMVGGFDSNAEELVMDWGFGAIKRGFNFVAFDGPGQGRALILQGLYFRPDFEKVSKPIINYIVTRKDVNLKKIAMFGVDLGGYFAPRACAFDSRIALLVADGGVFDYYSSLTSLLPPVAKNLLETDKAAFNKAMAEALKDNITFRWAVHHGMWAFNAPTIADFFLKTKPYNLKNIISNINCPTLVVNSTNTFFFKGESKKFYDLLECPREMINMTASEGAEEGSQVGALGFAQGVIFNWLEYHLNKIVG
;
A
#
# COMPACT_ATOMS: atom_id res chain seq x y z
N MET A 1 -3.87 -19.28 40.92
CA MET A 1 -2.86 -19.38 39.86
C MET A 1 -1.89 -20.48 40.27
N ASN A 2 -1.88 -21.58 39.57
CA ASN A 2 -1.16 -22.80 39.97
C ASN A 2 0.35 -22.64 39.61
N ARG A 3 1.26 -23.20 40.39
CA ARG A 3 2.72 -23.13 40.19
C ARG A 3 3.18 -23.60 38.79
N ARG A 4 2.38 -24.47 38.14
CA ARG A 4 2.56 -24.88 36.76
C ARG A 4 2.25 -23.79 35.76
N ASP A 5 1.23 -22.98 36.02
CA ASP A 5 0.84 -21.84 35.15
C ASP A 5 1.86 -20.71 35.21
N PHE A 6 2.46 -20.49 36.41
CA PHE A 6 3.51 -19.50 36.60
C PHE A 6 4.85 -19.91 35.95
N LEU A 7 5.20 -21.19 35.99
CA LEU A 7 6.38 -21.73 35.30
C LEU A 7 6.18 -21.78 33.78
N GLY A 8 4.94 -22.00 33.33
CA GLY A 8 4.59 -21.89 31.89
C GLY A 8 4.70 -20.47 31.36
N ILE A 9 4.35 -19.47 32.16
CA ILE A 9 4.47 -18.06 31.79
C ILE A 9 5.93 -17.59 31.79
N LEU A 10 6.76 -18.04 32.74
CA LEU A 10 8.20 -17.78 32.77
C LEU A 10 8.95 -18.54 31.65
N ALA A 11 8.53 -19.75 31.31
CA ALA A 11 9.05 -20.50 30.18
C ALA A 11 8.62 -19.88 28.83
N LEU A 12 7.42 -19.30 28.72
CA LEU A 12 6.99 -18.53 27.55
C LEU A 12 7.77 -17.23 27.42
N GLY A 13 8.05 -16.53 28.51
CA GLY A 13 8.88 -15.31 28.51
C GLY A 13 10.36 -15.60 28.20
N ALA A 14 10.87 -16.77 28.57
CA ALA A 14 12.25 -17.19 28.32
C ALA A 14 12.42 -17.94 26.95
N LEU A 15 11.35 -18.51 26.40
CA LEU A 15 11.32 -19.11 25.06
C LEU A 15 10.97 -18.10 23.94
N LEU A 16 10.38 -16.98 24.31
CA LEU A 16 10.33 -15.77 23.51
C LEU A 16 11.60 -14.97 23.85
N ASN A 17 12.76 -15.49 23.47
CA ASN A 17 13.99 -14.70 23.47
C ASN A 17 13.73 -13.52 22.52
N PHE A 18 13.44 -12.35 23.10
CA PHE A 18 13.11 -11.12 22.39
C PHE A 18 14.23 -10.67 21.46
N GLU A 19 15.49 -11.01 21.78
CA GLU A 19 16.60 -10.86 20.87
C GLU A 19 16.37 -11.70 19.60
N SER A 20 15.87 -12.93 19.71
CA SER A 20 15.61 -13.76 18.51
C SER A 20 14.37 -13.32 17.71
N PHE A 21 13.39 -12.65 18.31
CA PHE A 21 12.25 -12.06 17.58
C PHE A 21 12.68 -10.79 16.83
N ASN A 22 13.46 -9.95 17.47
CA ASN A 22 14.14 -8.83 16.83
C ASN A 22 15.21 -9.33 15.85
N ASP A 23 16.03 -10.33 16.23
CA ASP A 23 17.07 -10.89 15.37
C ASP A 23 16.54 -11.71 14.21
N LEU A 24 15.48 -12.51 14.35
CA LEU A 24 14.85 -13.23 13.23
C LEU A 24 14.04 -12.29 12.31
N ALA A 25 13.37 -11.29 12.87
CA ALA A 25 12.70 -10.28 12.07
C ALA A 25 13.65 -9.29 11.41
N PHE A 26 14.80 -9.02 12.01
CA PHE A 26 15.77 -8.00 11.57
C PHE A 26 17.10 -8.56 11.10
N ALA A 27 17.52 -9.77 11.47
CA ALA A 27 18.77 -10.37 10.98
C ALA A 27 18.74 -10.71 9.47
N GLN A 28 17.56 -10.79 8.86
CA GLN A 28 17.41 -10.96 7.42
C GLN A 28 17.32 -9.67 6.63
N VAL A 29 17.28 -8.50 7.31
CA VAL A 29 17.31 -7.17 6.70
C VAL A 29 18.74 -6.60 6.63
N ASN A 30 19.76 -7.36 7.04
CA ASN A 30 21.14 -6.91 7.10
C ASN A 30 21.87 -6.78 5.74
N GLY A 31 21.14 -6.67 4.64
CA GLY A 31 21.71 -6.54 3.29
C GLY A 31 21.48 -5.22 2.58
N SER A 32 20.77 -4.26 3.16
CA SER A 32 20.37 -3.07 2.40
C SER A 32 20.62 -1.78 3.17
N LEU A 33 20.95 -0.76 2.44
CA LEU A 33 21.07 0.64 2.85
C LEU A 33 22.22 0.97 3.82
N GLN A 34 23.43 0.41 3.64
CA GLN A 34 24.63 1.09 4.15
C GLN A 34 24.69 2.50 3.52
N GLY A 35 24.18 3.50 4.25
CA GLY A 35 24.22 4.91 3.87
C GLY A 35 22.88 5.63 3.70
N SER A 36 21.75 4.94 3.79
CA SER A 36 20.40 5.56 3.70
C SER A 36 19.54 5.40 4.95
N GLU A 37 20.12 4.97 6.07
CA GLU A 37 19.40 4.95 7.36
C GLU A 37 19.17 6.39 7.83
N LEU A 38 17.92 6.87 7.64
CA LEU A 38 17.51 8.19 8.10
C LEU A 38 17.24 8.22 9.61
N PHE A 39 16.93 7.04 10.20
CA PHE A 39 16.70 6.76 11.61
C PHE A 39 17.27 5.40 11.98
N ALA A 40 17.63 5.18 13.25
CA ALA A 40 17.98 3.84 13.73
C ALA A 40 16.77 2.90 13.74
N ASN A 41 15.55 3.44 13.95
CA ASN A 41 14.33 2.69 13.78
C ASN A 41 14.05 2.48 12.27
N LYS A 42 14.04 1.21 11.83
CA LYS A 42 13.89 0.84 10.42
C LYS A 42 12.55 1.25 9.81
N GLU A 43 11.46 1.18 10.59
CA GLU A 43 10.15 1.62 10.10
C GLU A 43 10.13 3.13 9.86
N PHE A 44 10.74 3.91 10.75
CA PHE A 44 10.87 5.35 10.55
C PHE A 44 11.69 5.66 9.30
N SER A 45 12.80 4.94 9.10
CA SER A 45 13.61 5.07 7.88
C SER A 45 12.82 4.73 6.62
N TYR A 46 12.10 3.60 6.63
CA TYR A 46 11.29 3.15 5.51
C TYR A 46 10.17 4.15 5.17
N GLN A 47 9.43 4.63 6.16
CA GLN A 47 8.33 5.58 5.93
C GLN A 47 8.84 6.98 5.54
N ALA A 48 10.01 7.42 6.04
CA ALA A 48 10.65 8.65 5.58
C ALA A 48 11.14 8.51 4.13
N LEU A 49 11.73 7.38 3.76
CA LEU A 49 12.11 7.07 2.38
C LEU A 49 10.88 7.01 1.45
N ARG A 50 9.76 6.45 1.93
CA ARG A 50 8.48 6.44 1.19
C ARG A 50 7.96 7.84 0.89
N ALA A 51 8.12 8.79 1.83
CA ALA A 51 7.78 10.19 1.58
C ALA A 51 8.74 10.85 0.58
N LEU A 52 10.06 10.61 0.75
CA LEU A 52 11.12 11.12 -0.12
C LEU A 52 11.02 10.60 -1.56
N SER A 53 10.65 9.33 -1.77
CA SER A 53 10.56 8.73 -3.11
C SER A 53 9.60 9.47 -4.04
N LYS A 54 8.67 10.22 -3.50
CA LYS A 54 7.73 11.06 -4.26
C LYS A 54 8.36 12.33 -4.86
N THR A 55 9.66 12.59 -4.62
CA THR A 55 10.43 13.60 -5.37
C THR A 55 10.44 13.31 -6.87
N TYR A 56 10.41 12.03 -7.25
CA TYR A 56 10.35 11.62 -8.65
C TYR A 56 9.10 12.13 -9.39
N SER A 57 8.01 12.34 -8.67
CA SER A 57 6.72 12.83 -9.19
C SER A 57 6.40 14.28 -8.79
N SER A 58 7.36 15.04 -8.27
CA SER A 58 7.18 16.42 -7.76
C SER A 58 6.21 16.51 -6.56
N CYS A 59 5.98 15.39 -5.87
CA CYS A 59 5.11 15.33 -4.69
C CYS A 59 5.89 15.33 -3.36
N ALA A 60 7.19 15.59 -3.43
CA ALA A 60 8.08 15.86 -2.31
C ALA A 60 9.24 16.75 -2.75
N ASP A 61 9.88 17.41 -1.79
CA ASP A 61 11.17 18.08 -1.93
C ASP A 61 12.12 17.54 -0.87
N ILE A 62 13.36 17.24 -1.28
CA ILE A 62 14.37 16.60 -0.43
C ILE A 62 14.60 17.40 0.84
N LYS A 63 14.77 18.72 0.74
CA LYS A 63 15.04 19.58 1.90
C LYS A 63 13.84 19.73 2.82
N GLU A 64 12.63 19.75 2.29
CA GLU A 64 11.39 19.76 3.09
C GLU A 64 11.27 18.48 3.93
N CYS A 65 11.56 17.31 3.33
CA CYS A 65 11.61 16.06 4.04
C CYS A 65 12.67 16.04 5.14
N PHE A 66 13.87 16.54 4.86
CA PHE A 66 14.93 16.65 5.88
C PHE A 66 14.58 17.61 7.01
N LEU A 67 13.79 18.67 6.76
CA LEU A 67 13.29 19.55 7.82
C LEU A 67 12.34 18.80 8.76
N ALA A 68 11.44 17.95 8.23
CA ALA A 68 10.60 17.09 9.03
C ALA A 68 11.45 16.08 9.84
N ILE A 69 12.31 15.33 9.16
CA ILE A 69 13.18 14.28 9.75
C ILE A 69 14.00 14.85 10.91
N LYS A 70 14.59 16.03 10.75
CA LYS A 70 15.43 16.66 11.79
C LYS A 70 14.65 16.97 13.07
N SER A 71 13.35 17.18 13.01
CA SER A 71 12.50 17.49 14.18
C SER A 71 11.99 16.23 14.89
N ILE A 72 12.20 15.04 14.30
CA ILE A 72 11.68 13.78 14.79
C ILE A 72 12.69 13.10 15.71
N LYS A 73 12.25 12.72 16.90
CA LYS A 73 13.00 11.85 17.80
C LYS A 73 12.77 10.40 17.38
N ASP A 74 13.86 9.67 17.15
CA ASP A 74 13.80 8.28 16.70
C ASP A 74 12.96 7.42 17.64
N GLY A 75 12.02 6.65 17.06
CA GLY A 75 11.09 5.81 17.79
C GLY A 75 9.91 6.54 18.48
N ASP A 76 9.85 7.86 18.44
CA ASP A 76 8.73 8.63 19.00
C ASP A 76 7.68 8.99 17.93
N THR A 77 6.59 8.23 17.92
CA THR A 77 5.49 8.40 16.95
C THR A 77 4.74 9.73 17.08
N ASN A 78 4.78 10.39 18.24
CA ASN A 78 4.20 11.72 18.38
C ASN A 78 5.07 12.78 17.72
N SER A 79 6.40 12.73 17.92
CA SER A 79 7.30 13.63 17.21
C SER A 79 7.29 13.40 15.69
N TRP A 80 7.07 12.14 15.23
CA TRP A 80 6.81 11.83 13.84
C TRP A 80 5.60 12.58 13.30
N PHE A 81 4.48 12.46 14.00
CA PHE A 81 3.25 13.15 13.63
C PHE A 81 3.45 14.67 13.53
N GLU A 82 4.01 15.28 14.57
CA GLU A 82 4.20 16.74 14.61
C GLU A 82 5.17 17.24 13.54
N GLY A 83 6.28 16.54 13.33
CA GLY A 83 7.31 16.94 12.35
C GLY A 83 6.78 16.93 10.91
N TRP A 84 6.13 15.86 10.49
CA TRP A 84 5.54 15.78 9.16
C TRP A 84 4.32 16.67 8.99
N LYS A 85 3.47 16.79 10.04
CA LYS A 85 2.30 17.68 10.02
C LYS A 85 2.71 19.13 9.86
N ALA A 86 3.74 19.59 10.55
CA ALA A 86 4.24 20.96 10.44
C ALA A 86 4.64 21.30 8.99
N GLN A 87 5.33 20.39 8.29
CA GLN A 87 5.65 20.58 6.88
C GLN A 87 4.41 20.56 5.99
N GLY A 88 3.50 19.62 6.22
CA GLY A 88 2.24 19.55 5.48
C GLY A 88 1.39 20.81 5.63
N ASP A 89 1.25 21.32 6.85
CA ASP A 89 0.50 22.54 7.14
C ASP A 89 1.13 23.78 6.50
N ARG A 90 2.46 23.90 6.58
CA ARG A 90 3.21 24.98 5.93
C ARG A 90 2.98 24.99 4.41
N LEU A 91 3.09 23.82 3.78
CA LEU A 91 2.90 23.67 2.33
C LEU A 91 1.46 23.93 1.91
N TYR A 92 0.49 23.52 2.73
CA TYR A 92 -0.91 23.83 2.50
C TYR A 92 -1.15 25.35 2.50
N SER A 93 -0.64 26.06 3.51
CA SER A 93 -0.77 27.53 3.59
C SER A 93 -0.10 28.24 2.41
N LEU A 94 1.09 27.80 2.02
CA LEU A 94 1.81 28.32 0.86
C LEU A 94 1.03 28.06 -0.46
N ALA A 95 0.39 26.91 -0.57
CA ALA A 95 -0.44 26.59 -1.73
C ALA A 95 -1.69 27.48 -1.82
N GLU A 96 -2.32 27.82 -0.68
CA GLU A 96 -3.45 28.77 -0.65
C GLU A 96 -3.01 30.17 -1.08
N GLU A 97 -1.83 30.63 -0.63
CA GLU A 97 -1.24 31.90 -1.03
C GLU A 97 -1.01 31.92 -2.55
N TYR A 98 -0.27 30.95 -3.10
CA TYR A 98 -0.03 30.86 -4.54
C TYR A 98 -1.32 30.77 -5.37
N TYR A 99 -2.31 30.02 -4.86
CA TYR A 99 -3.60 29.92 -5.53
C TYR A 99 -4.32 31.27 -5.59
N SER A 100 -4.31 32.02 -4.48
CA SER A 100 -4.94 33.36 -4.41
C SER A 100 -4.28 34.38 -5.32
N GLU A 101 -2.98 34.22 -5.56
CA GLU A 101 -2.20 35.08 -6.45
C GLU A 101 -2.22 34.64 -7.92
N GLY A 102 -2.86 33.52 -8.24
CA GLY A 102 -2.97 32.99 -9.61
C GLY A 102 -1.78 32.16 -10.07
N PHE A 103 -0.84 31.81 -9.20
CA PHE A 103 0.31 30.94 -9.51
C PHE A 103 -0.10 29.46 -9.46
N LEU A 104 -0.96 29.05 -10.39
CA LEU A 104 -1.65 27.75 -10.34
C LEU A 104 -0.73 26.53 -10.36
N VAL A 105 0.42 26.60 -11.07
CA VAL A 105 1.40 25.50 -11.08
C VAL A 105 2.06 25.36 -9.72
N SER A 106 2.53 26.46 -9.13
CA SER A 106 3.14 26.47 -7.80
C SER A 106 2.16 26.03 -6.72
N ALA A 107 0.90 26.47 -6.81
CA ALA A 107 -0.19 26.03 -5.93
C ALA A 107 -0.40 24.52 -6.02
N ARG A 108 -0.55 23.97 -7.24
CA ARG A 108 -0.74 22.55 -7.51
C ARG A 108 0.36 21.71 -6.87
N GLU A 109 1.62 22.04 -7.13
CA GLU A 109 2.77 21.28 -6.63
C GLU A 109 2.89 21.38 -5.10
N SER A 110 2.59 22.55 -4.52
CA SER A 110 2.58 22.73 -3.06
C SER A 110 1.45 21.93 -2.40
N TYR A 111 0.26 21.87 -2.99
CA TYR A 111 -0.83 21.02 -2.52
C TYR A 111 -0.48 19.52 -2.58
N LEU A 112 0.20 19.04 -3.65
CA LEU A 112 0.64 17.64 -3.74
C LEU A 112 1.63 17.31 -2.62
N ARG A 113 2.63 18.16 -2.37
CA ARG A 113 3.58 17.98 -1.27
C ARG A 113 2.89 18.02 0.09
N ALA A 114 1.94 18.95 0.29
CA ALA A 114 1.13 19.01 1.51
C ALA A 114 0.36 17.70 1.74
N SER A 115 -0.27 17.17 0.68
CA SER A 115 -0.99 15.89 0.76
C SER A 115 -0.07 14.75 1.19
N ASN A 116 1.10 14.60 0.56
CA ASN A 116 2.08 13.59 0.91
C ASN A 116 2.54 13.69 2.37
N TYR A 117 2.92 14.89 2.82
CA TYR A 117 3.46 15.06 4.19
C TYR A 117 2.39 14.89 5.27
N LEU A 118 1.15 15.34 5.02
CA LEU A 118 0.02 15.09 5.92
C LEU A 118 -0.31 13.58 6.00
N ARG A 119 -0.33 12.88 4.85
CA ARG A 119 -0.48 11.42 4.84
C ARG A 119 0.62 10.75 5.66
N THR A 120 1.87 11.13 5.44
CA THR A 120 3.03 10.60 6.15
C THR A 120 2.95 10.86 7.66
N SER A 121 2.48 12.05 8.07
CA SER A 121 2.30 12.36 9.50
C SER A 121 1.32 11.40 10.19
N GLY A 122 0.24 11.03 9.50
CA GLY A 122 -0.81 10.16 10.04
C GLY A 122 -0.46 8.68 10.12
N PHE A 123 0.66 8.23 9.56
CA PHE A 123 0.97 6.81 9.39
C PHE A 123 0.85 6.01 10.69
N PHE A 124 1.56 6.39 11.74
CA PHE A 124 1.57 5.66 13.00
C PHE A 124 0.28 5.81 13.84
N LEU A 125 -0.59 6.77 13.51
CA LEU A 125 -1.89 6.92 14.18
C LEU A 125 -2.77 5.68 13.98
N GLY A 126 -2.62 4.96 12.87
CA GLY A 126 -3.34 3.72 12.57
C GLY A 126 -3.16 2.62 13.63
N ALA A 127 -2.14 2.72 14.50
CA ALA A 127 -1.99 1.86 15.65
C ALA A 127 -3.07 2.08 16.74
N ASN A 128 -3.79 3.20 16.70
CA ASN A 128 -4.92 3.49 17.58
C ASN A 128 -6.08 4.09 16.79
N PRO A 129 -7.01 3.27 16.26
CA PRO A 129 -8.12 3.74 15.42
C PRO A 129 -9.06 4.76 16.08
N LYS A 130 -8.94 4.94 17.41
CA LYS A 130 -9.72 5.93 18.18
C LYS A 130 -8.99 7.27 18.31
N ASP A 131 -7.79 7.40 17.77
CA ASP A 131 -7.05 8.67 17.82
C ASP A 131 -7.80 9.74 17.01
N PRO A 132 -8.24 10.84 17.65
CA PRO A 132 -9.05 11.87 16.99
C PRO A 132 -8.30 12.57 15.84
N ARG A 133 -6.96 12.51 15.84
CA ARG A 133 -6.12 13.12 14.79
C ARG A 133 -6.23 12.43 13.44
N ILE A 134 -6.63 11.15 13.39
CA ILE A 134 -6.73 10.36 12.14
C ILE A 134 -7.63 11.05 11.14
N PHE A 135 -8.85 11.37 11.56
CA PHE A 135 -9.87 11.96 10.68
C PHE A 135 -9.43 13.29 10.09
N ASP A 136 -9.04 14.23 10.95
CA ASP A 136 -8.66 15.59 10.53
C ASP A 136 -7.42 15.59 9.64
N THR A 137 -6.42 14.77 9.98
CA THR A 137 -5.18 14.65 9.20
C THR A 137 -5.45 14.06 7.83
N TYR A 138 -6.22 12.97 7.76
CA TYR A 138 -6.60 12.36 6.49
C TYR A 138 -7.46 13.29 5.65
N ALA A 139 -8.46 13.95 6.24
CA ALA A 139 -9.33 14.89 5.53
C ALA A 139 -8.54 16.04 4.92
N LYS A 140 -7.55 16.59 5.65
CA LYS A 140 -6.69 17.65 5.14
C LYS A 140 -5.74 17.16 4.05
N SER A 141 -5.13 15.96 4.22
CA SER A 141 -4.31 15.33 3.19
C SER A 141 -5.08 15.16 1.89
N ARG A 142 -6.27 14.55 1.97
CA ARG A 142 -7.15 14.34 0.82
C ARG A 142 -7.61 15.66 0.20
N SER A 143 -8.02 16.64 1.00
CA SER A 143 -8.42 17.97 0.50
C SER A 143 -7.30 18.65 -0.28
N SER A 144 -6.06 18.54 0.21
CA SER A 144 -4.88 19.04 -0.50
C SER A 144 -4.73 18.38 -1.87
N PHE A 145 -4.85 17.03 -1.94
CA PHE A 145 -4.79 16.31 -3.20
C PHE A 145 -5.92 16.73 -4.17
N VAL A 146 -7.15 16.83 -3.71
CA VAL A 146 -8.31 17.20 -4.55
C VAL A 146 -8.15 18.63 -5.10
N LYS A 147 -7.63 19.57 -4.31
CA LYS A 147 -7.31 20.92 -4.79
C LYS A 147 -6.24 20.84 -5.89
N ALA A 148 -5.14 20.11 -5.67
CA ALA A 148 -4.13 19.91 -6.70
C ALA A 148 -4.72 19.25 -7.97
N ALA A 149 -5.55 18.23 -7.82
CA ALA A 149 -6.21 17.49 -8.90
C ALA A 149 -7.03 18.41 -9.82
N SER A 150 -7.68 19.42 -9.25
CA SER A 150 -8.46 20.41 -10.00
C SER A 150 -7.62 21.38 -10.85
N LEU A 151 -6.31 21.46 -10.57
CA LEU A 151 -5.35 22.36 -11.26
C LEU A 151 -4.52 21.65 -12.34
N PHE A 152 -4.80 20.39 -12.61
CA PHE A 152 -4.22 19.69 -13.76
C PHE A 152 -4.99 19.98 -15.06
N ASP A 153 -4.32 19.79 -16.18
CA ASP A 153 -4.93 19.79 -17.51
C ASP A 153 -4.41 18.56 -18.30
N PRO A 154 -5.23 17.53 -18.50
CA PRO A 154 -6.62 17.35 -18.01
C PRO A 154 -6.74 17.31 -16.48
N LYS A 155 -7.86 17.78 -15.95
CA LYS A 155 -8.17 17.65 -14.52
C LYS A 155 -8.25 16.17 -14.12
N ILE A 156 -7.74 15.85 -12.94
CA ILE A 156 -7.95 14.53 -12.33
C ILE A 156 -9.39 14.47 -11.82
N GLU A 157 -10.15 13.51 -12.33
CA GLU A 157 -11.55 13.34 -11.98
C GLU A 157 -11.67 12.56 -10.67
N SER A 158 -12.41 13.11 -9.70
CA SER A 158 -12.83 12.38 -8.49
C SER A 158 -14.21 11.81 -8.72
N VAL A 159 -14.35 10.48 -8.67
CA VAL A 159 -15.58 9.77 -9.02
C VAL A 159 -16.01 8.88 -7.86
N GLU A 160 -17.32 8.78 -7.64
CA GLU A 160 -17.94 7.89 -6.68
C GLU A 160 -18.63 6.74 -7.40
N ILE A 161 -18.19 5.51 -7.20
CA ILE A 161 -18.79 4.33 -7.82
C ILE A 161 -19.77 3.69 -6.86
N GLN A 162 -21.02 3.49 -7.29
CA GLN A 162 -22.01 2.79 -6.46
C GLN A 162 -21.51 1.40 -6.07
N TYR A 163 -21.50 1.14 -4.77
CA TYR A 163 -21.04 -0.11 -4.18
C TYR A 163 -21.95 -0.48 -2.99
N GLN A 164 -22.72 -1.55 -3.14
CA GLN A 164 -23.71 -1.92 -2.12
C GLN A 164 -24.61 -0.71 -1.76
N ASP A 165 -24.74 -0.38 -0.49
CA ASP A 165 -25.46 0.76 0.08
C ASP A 165 -24.62 2.04 0.23
N THR A 166 -23.38 2.04 -0.29
CA THR A 166 -22.41 3.14 -0.22
C THR A 166 -21.71 3.35 -1.56
N THR A 167 -20.55 4.02 -1.56
CA THR A 167 -19.73 4.24 -2.76
C THR A 167 -18.29 3.81 -2.55
N ILE A 168 -17.58 3.51 -3.65
CA ILE A 168 -16.11 3.40 -3.68
C ILE A 168 -15.58 4.67 -4.35
N PRO A 169 -14.72 5.44 -3.64
CA PRO A 169 -14.07 6.61 -4.21
C PRO A 169 -12.93 6.19 -5.15
N LEU A 170 -12.83 6.82 -6.31
CA LEU A 170 -11.70 6.66 -7.21
C LEU A 170 -11.26 7.98 -7.83
N TYR A 171 -10.03 8.00 -8.28
CA TYR A 171 -9.48 9.04 -9.16
C TYR A 171 -9.27 8.47 -10.55
N PHE A 172 -9.80 9.17 -11.57
CA PHE A 172 -9.52 8.89 -12.97
C PHE A 172 -8.59 9.97 -13.52
N VAL A 173 -7.39 9.56 -13.92
CA VAL A 173 -6.34 10.43 -14.43
C VAL A 173 -6.22 10.20 -15.94
N LYS A 174 -6.59 11.19 -16.74
CA LYS A 174 -6.51 11.14 -18.19
C LYS A 174 -5.11 11.46 -18.68
N ALA A 175 -4.65 10.73 -19.70
CA ALA A 175 -3.40 11.06 -20.37
C ALA A 175 -3.51 12.26 -21.31
N SER A 176 -4.73 12.60 -21.79
CA SER A 176 -4.97 13.69 -22.72
C SER A 176 -6.43 14.18 -22.67
N ASN A 177 -6.65 15.41 -23.15
CA ASN A 177 -8.00 15.97 -23.33
C ASN A 177 -8.71 15.48 -24.62
N ASP A 178 -8.00 14.81 -25.53
CA ASP A 178 -8.62 14.22 -26.70
C ASP A 178 -9.53 13.04 -26.33
N GLN A 179 -10.40 12.65 -27.26
CA GLN A 179 -11.35 11.54 -27.07
C GLN A 179 -10.81 10.19 -27.57
N THR A 180 -9.51 10.11 -27.88
CA THR A 180 -8.87 8.87 -28.35
C THR A 180 -8.94 7.79 -27.27
N PRO A 181 -9.52 6.62 -27.54
CA PRO A 181 -9.55 5.52 -26.59
C PRO A 181 -8.13 5.03 -26.26
N ARG A 182 -7.74 5.15 -24.99
CA ARG A 182 -6.38 4.83 -24.53
C ARG A 182 -6.35 3.58 -23.66
N PRO A 183 -5.23 2.86 -23.65
CA PRO A 183 -4.99 1.84 -22.63
C PRO A 183 -5.16 2.43 -21.24
N THR A 184 -5.77 1.67 -20.33
CA THR A 184 -6.09 2.14 -18.98
C THR A 184 -5.56 1.18 -17.93
N ILE A 185 -4.78 1.70 -17.00
CA ILE A 185 -4.25 0.96 -15.86
C ILE A 185 -5.17 1.22 -14.66
N VAL A 186 -5.70 0.15 -14.08
CA VAL A 186 -6.50 0.18 -12.85
C VAL A 186 -5.64 -0.34 -11.71
N MET A 187 -5.33 0.52 -10.77
CA MET A 187 -4.42 0.19 -9.68
C MET A 187 -5.14 0.06 -8.34
N VAL A 188 -4.82 -1.02 -7.63
CA VAL A 188 -5.24 -1.26 -6.25
C VAL A 188 -4.01 -1.30 -5.33
N GLY A 189 -4.10 -0.57 -4.24
CA GLY A 189 -3.07 -0.51 -3.22
C GLY A 189 -3.08 -1.69 -2.27
N GLY A 190 -2.14 -1.64 -1.34
CA GLY A 190 -1.92 -2.66 -0.34
C GLY A 190 -2.64 -2.41 0.98
N PHE A 191 -1.95 -2.83 2.05
CA PHE A 191 -2.48 -2.89 3.40
C PHE A 191 -2.81 -1.51 4.00
N ASP A 192 -2.01 -0.50 3.70
CA ASP A 192 -2.12 0.87 4.24
C ASP A 192 -2.10 1.97 3.17
N SER A 193 -2.25 1.59 1.91
CA SER A 193 -2.26 2.54 0.79
C SER A 193 -3.53 3.38 0.75
N ASN A 194 -3.45 4.52 0.09
CA ASN A 194 -4.62 5.29 -0.33
C ASN A 194 -4.52 5.69 -1.82
N ALA A 195 -5.65 6.02 -2.40
CA ALA A 195 -5.75 6.32 -3.83
C ALA A 195 -4.92 7.55 -4.22
N GLU A 196 -4.82 8.56 -3.36
CA GLU A 196 -4.00 9.75 -3.57
C GLU A 196 -2.53 9.39 -3.75
N GLU A 197 -2.02 8.50 -2.89
CA GLU A 197 -0.63 8.02 -2.97
C GLU A 197 -0.38 7.25 -4.27
N LEU A 198 -1.29 6.36 -4.65
CA LEU A 198 -1.16 5.59 -5.89
C LEU A 198 -1.09 6.49 -7.14
N VAL A 199 -1.86 7.58 -7.16
CA VAL A 199 -1.75 8.57 -8.25
C VAL A 199 -0.39 9.25 -8.21
N MET A 200 0.10 9.67 -7.04
CA MET A 200 1.41 10.32 -6.91
C MET A 200 2.56 9.39 -7.28
N ASP A 201 2.49 8.12 -6.90
CA ASP A 201 3.57 7.16 -7.15
C ASP A 201 3.56 6.61 -8.57
N TRP A 202 2.39 6.39 -9.17
CA TRP A 202 2.24 5.66 -10.44
C TRP A 202 1.46 6.41 -11.51
N GLY A 203 0.42 7.16 -11.11
CA GLY A 203 -0.50 7.81 -12.04
C GLY A 203 0.21 8.80 -12.96
N PHE A 204 1.08 9.65 -12.43
CA PHE A 204 1.83 10.63 -13.24
C PHE A 204 2.83 9.97 -14.20
N GLY A 205 3.38 8.82 -13.83
CA GLY A 205 4.22 8.03 -14.71
C GLY A 205 3.44 7.35 -15.86
N ALA A 206 2.22 6.90 -15.56
CA ALA A 206 1.32 6.29 -16.53
C ALA A 206 0.87 7.28 -17.62
N ILE A 207 0.42 8.47 -17.22
CA ILE A 207 -0.05 9.47 -18.19
C ILE A 207 1.07 10.02 -19.10
N LYS A 208 2.31 10.13 -18.59
CA LYS A 208 3.49 10.48 -19.40
C LYS A 208 3.75 9.47 -20.55
N ARG A 209 3.23 8.24 -20.41
CA ARG A 209 3.33 7.16 -21.41
C ARG A 209 2.05 6.96 -22.23
N GLY A 210 1.09 7.89 -22.07
CA GLY A 210 -0.17 7.85 -22.82
C GLY A 210 -1.22 6.88 -22.29
N PHE A 211 -1.04 6.33 -21.07
CA PHE A 211 -2.04 5.51 -20.41
C PHE A 211 -2.99 6.36 -19.56
N ASN A 212 -4.28 6.09 -19.60
CA ASN A 212 -5.15 6.53 -18.53
C ASN A 212 -4.84 5.72 -17.27
N PHE A 213 -5.08 6.33 -16.11
CA PHE A 213 -4.81 5.69 -14.83
C PHE A 213 -5.99 5.83 -13.89
N VAL A 214 -6.28 4.76 -13.15
CA VAL A 214 -7.34 4.72 -12.14
C VAL A 214 -6.74 4.24 -10.84
N ALA A 215 -6.89 5.01 -9.78
CA ALA A 215 -6.62 4.59 -8.41
C ALA A 215 -7.88 4.69 -7.57
N PHE A 216 -8.09 3.76 -6.65
CA PHE A 216 -9.26 3.75 -5.79
C PHE A 216 -8.95 3.20 -4.40
N ASP A 217 -9.76 3.62 -3.43
CA ASP A 217 -9.75 3.06 -2.08
C ASP A 217 -10.83 1.98 -1.99
N GLY A 218 -10.39 0.72 -1.99
CA GLY A 218 -11.28 -0.40 -1.68
C GLY A 218 -11.56 -0.51 -0.17
N PRO A 219 -12.50 -1.37 0.24
CA PRO A 219 -12.71 -1.68 1.65
C PRO A 219 -11.38 -2.03 2.36
N GLY A 220 -11.14 -1.45 3.51
CA GLY A 220 -9.90 -1.58 4.28
C GLY A 220 -8.82 -0.54 3.96
N GLN A 221 -9.03 0.33 2.96
CA GLN A 221 -8.03 1.28 2.46
C GLN A 221 -8.52 2.72 2.58
N GLY A 222 -7.60 3.66 2.78
CA GLY A 222 -7.77 5.10 2.68
C GLY A 222 -9.13 5.63 3.13
N ARG A 223 -9.82 6.32 2.23
CA ARG A 223 -11.15 6.90 2.50
C ARG A 223 -12.20 5.85 2.87
N ALA A 224 -12.18 4.70 2.20
CA ALA A 224 -13.17 3.66 2.45
C ALA A 224 -13.09 3.12 3.89
N LEU A 225 -11.88 2.98 4.44
CA LEU A 225 -11.69 2.60 5.83
C LEU A 225 -11.98 3.77 6.79
N ILE A 226 -11.33 4.93 6.57
CA ILE A 226 -11.28 6.02 7.56
C ILE A 226 -12.61 6.76 7.68
N LEU A 227 -13.27 7.04 6.54
CA LEU A 227 -14.49 7.85 6.52
C LEU A 227 -15.77 7.04 6.37
N GLN A 228 -15.70 5.82 5.83
CA GLN A 228 -16.88 5.02 5.53
C GLN A 228 -16.98 3.75 6.41
N GLY A 229 -15.91 3.39 7.12
CA GLY A 229 -15.89 2.19 7.97
C GLY A 229 -16.00 0.88 7.18
N LEU A 230 -15.55 0.86 5.92
CA LEU A 230 -15.50 -0.34 5.10
C LEU A 230 -14.22 -1.11 5.38
N TYR A 231 -14.36 -2.38 5.72
CA TYR A 231 -13.27 -3.25 6.12
C TYR A 231 -12.83 -4.19 5.00
N PHE A 232 -11.59 -4.65 5.02
CA PHE A 232 -11.08 -5.64 4.07
C PHE A 232 -11.99 -6.85 3.93
N ARG A 233 -12.10 -7.31 2.67
CA ARG A 233 -12.87 -8.51 2.32
C ARG A 233 -12.08 -9.40 1.35
N PRO A 234 -12.16 -10.74 1.49
CA PRO A 234 -11.37 -11.66 0.66
C PRO A 234 -11.88 -11.78 -0.77
N ASP A 235 -13.18 -11.57 -1.01
CA ASP A 235 -13.85 -11.69 -2.30
C ASP A 235 -13.79 -10.37 -3.09
N PHE A 236 -12.55 -9.96 -3.42
CA PHE A 236 -12.25 -8.66 -4.01
C PHE A 236 -12.82 -8.45 -5.42
N GLU A 237 -13.18 -9.53 -6.13
CA GLU A 237 -13.92 -9.45 -7.39
C GLU A 237 -15.24 -8.70 -7.26
N LYS A 238 -15.85 -8.70 -6.08
CA LYS A 238 -17.07 -7.91 -5.81
C LYS A 238 -16.78 -6.41 -5.65
N VAL A 239 -15.54 -6.06 -5.34
CA VAL A 239 -15.07 -4.67 -5.24
C VAL A 239 -14.64 -4.15 -6.61
N SER A 240 -13.86 -4.92 -7.35
CA SER A 240 -13.33 -4.51 -8.67
C SER A 240 -14.40 -4.46 -9.76
N LYS A 241 -15.40 -5.35 -9.73
CA LYS A 241 -16.42 -5.45 -10.76
C LYS A 241 -17.19 -4.14 -11.04
N PRO A 242 -17.74 -3.41 -10.04
CA PRO A 242 -18.39 -2.13 -10.29
C PRO A 242 -17.43 -1.08 -10.85
N ILE A 243 -16.15 -1.10 -10.47
CA ILE A 243 -15.11 -0.19 -11.00
C ILE A 243 -14.87 -0.50 -12.48
N ILE A 244 -14.64 -1.76 -12.84
CA ILE A 244 -14.47 -2.17 -14.25
C ILE A 244 -15.74 -1.88 -15.04
N ASN A 245 -16.94 -2.08 -14.48
CA ASN A 245 -18.21 -1.71 -15.13
C ASN A 245 -18.27 -0.21 -15.47
N TYR A 246 -17.83 0.65 -14.57
CA TYR A 246 -17.74 2.09 -14.85
C TYR A 246 -16.71 2.39 -15.94
N ILE A 247 -15.51 1.82 -15.85
CA ILE A 247 -14.42 2.06 -16.79
C ILE A 247 -14.82 1.72 -18.24
N VAL A 248 -15.53 0.61 -18.45
CA VAL A 248 -15.93 0.19 -19.80
C VAL A 248 -17.07 1.05 -20.39
N THR A 249 -17.71 1.91 -19.62
CA THR A 249 -18.68 2.89 -20.16
C THR A 249 -18.03 4.13 -20.77
N ARG A 250 -16.74 4.32 -20.51
CA ARG A 250 -16.01 5.53 -20.90
C ARG A 250 -15.55 5.45 -22.36
N LYS A 251 -15.78 6.53 -23.10
CA LYS A 251 -15.37 6.64 -24.51
C LYS A 251 -13.86 6.81 -24.70
N ASP A 252 -13.17 7.35 -23.69
CA ASP A 252 -11.73 7.59 -23.68
C ASP A 252 -10.91 6.36 -23.22
N VAL A 253 -11.56 5.19 -23.03
CA VAL A 253 -10.94 3.91 -22.63
C VAL A 253 -10.97 2.93 -23.79
N ASN A 254 -9.80 2.33 -24.10
CA ASN A 254 -9.72 1.19 -25.02
C ASN A 254 -10.13 -0.09 -24.26
N LEU A 255 -11.30 -0.62 -24.58
CA LEU A 255 -11.91 -1.76 -23.88
C LEU A 255 -11.11 -3.06 -23.97
N LYS A 256 -10.22 -3.20 -24.96
CA LYS A 256 -9.33 -4.35 -25.10
C LYS A 256 -8.02 -4.20 -24.34
N LYS A 257 -7.73 -2.99 -23.83
CA LYS A 257 -6.43 -2.63 -23.25
C LYS A 257 -6.56 -2.12 -21.82
N ILE A 258 -7.28 -2.88 -20.99
CA ILE A 258 -7.41 -2.62 -19.55
C ILE A 258 -6.40 -3.51 -18.82
N ALA A 259 -5.50 -2.93 -18.04
CA ALA A 259 -4.57 -3.64 -17.20
C ALA A 259 -4.93 -3.44 -15.72
N MET A 260 -4.80 -4.50 -14.93
CA MET A 260 -4.92 -4.44 -13.46
C MET A 260 -3.54 -4.49 -12.82
N PHE A 261 -3.29 -3.58 -11.89
CA PHE A 261 -2.01 -3.50 -11.19
C PHE A 261 -2.26 -3.50 -9.67
N GLY A 262 -1.71 -4.46 -8.97
CA GLY A 262 -1.78 -4.55 -7.50
C GLY A 262 -0.40 -4.46 -6.87
N VAL A 263 -0.26 -3.62 -5.84
CA VAL A 263 0.98 -3.43 -5.08
C VAL A 263 0.77 -3.86 -3.63
N ASP A 264 1.79 -4.46 -3.00
CA ASP A 264 1.74 -4.98 -1.61
C ASP A 264 0.58 -5.99 -1.46
N LEU A 265 -0.35 -5.85 -0.51
CA LEU A 265 -1.55 -6.71 -0.41
C LEU A 265 -2.45 -6.60 -1.68
N GLY A 266 -2.31 -5.56 -2.46
CA GLY A 266 -2.87 -5.46 -3.81
C GLY A 266 -2.41 -6.57 -4.73
N GLY A 267 -1.23 -7.16 -4.46
CA GLY A 267 -0.74 -8.37 -5.11
C GLY A 267 -1.57 -9.65 -4.83
N TYR A 268 -2.54 -9.59 -3.93
CA TYR A 268 -3.65 -10.55 -3.78
C TYR A 268 -4.92 -10.06 -4.48
N PHE A 269 -5.26 -8.77 -4.32
CA PHE A 269 -6.52 -8.22 -4.82
C PHE A 269 -6.59 -8.18 -6.35
N ALA A 270 -5.52 -7.74 -7.00
CA ALA A 270 -5.46 -7.66 -8.46
C ALA A 270 -5.55 -9.03 -9.14
N PRO A 271 -4.77 -10.06 -8.74
CA PRO A 271 -4.93 -11.44 -9.23
C PRO A 271 -6.35 -11.96 -9.07
N ARG A 272 -6.97 -11.71 -7.92
CA ARG A 272 -8.34 -12.13 -7.68
C ARG A 272 -9.33 -11.44 -8.62
N ALA A 273 -9.19 -10.14 -8.86
CA ALA A 273 -10.00 -9.44 -9.85
C ALA A 273 -9.87 -10.07 -11.25
N CYS A 274 -8.65 -10.37 -11.69
CA CYS A 274 -8.38 -10.99 -13.00
C CYS A 274 -8.96 -12.42 -13.12
N ALA A 275 -8.98 -13.18 -12.04
CA ALA A 275 -9.56 -14.52 -12.02
C ALA A 275 -11.09 -14.54 -12.27
N PHE A 276 -11.78 -13.40 -12.06
CA PHE A 276 -13.23 -13.29 -12.18
C PHE A 276 -13.71 -12.27 -13.24
N ASP A 277 -12.80 -11.55 -13.90
CA ASP A 277 -13.15 -10.56 -14.92
C ASP A 277 -12.26 -10.64 -16.15
N SER A 278 -12.73 -11.30 -17.19
CA SER A 278 -12.01 -11.50 -18.45
C SER A 278 -11.81 -10.23 -19.30
N ARG A 279 -12.40 -9.10 -18.90
CA ARG A 279 -12.17 -7.81 -19.56
C ARG A 279 -10.81 -7.22 -19.22
N ILE A 280 -10.16 -7.73 -18.18
CA ILE A 280 -8.80 -7.34 -17.79
C ILE A 280 -7.82 -8.10 -18.69
N ALA A 281 -7.08 -7.35 -19.51
CA ALA A 281 -6.20 -7.91 -20.53
C ALA A 281 -4.80 -8.25 -20.01
N LEU A 282 -4.31 -7.55 -18.98
CA LEU A 282 -2.99 -7.78 -18.37
C LEU A 282 -3.07 -7.65 -16.84
N LEU A 283 -2.20 -8.38 -16.14
CA LEU A 283 -2.03 -8.31 -14.70
C LEU A 283 -0.59 -7.94 -14.34
N VAL A 284 -0.42 -6.98 -13.45
CA VAL A 284 0.82 -6.76 -12.70
C VAL A 284 0.55 -7.06 -11.22
N ALA A 285 1.26 -8.04 -10.67
CA ALA A 285 1.18 -8.43 -9.26
C ALA A 285 2.52 -8.10 -8.57
N ASP A 286 2.63 -6.90 -8.02
CA ASP A 286 3.79 -6.48 -7.25
C ASP A 286 3.61 -6.95 -5.79
N GLY A 287 4.50 -7.85 -5.39
CA GLY A 287 4.38 -8.63 -4.16
C GLY A 287 3.74 -10.01 -4.35
N GLY A 288 2.91 -10.23 -5.39
CA GLY A 288 2.37 -11.54 -5.81
C GLY A 288 1.89 -12.41 -4.65
N VAL A 289 0.98 -11.91 -3.80
CA VAL A 289 0.56 -12.55 -2.54
C VAL A 289 -0.38 -13.73 -2.84
N PHE A 290 0.12 -14.95 -2.68
CA PHE A 290 -0.66 -16.17 -2.91
C PHE A 290 -1.50 -16.58 -1.70
N ASP A 291 -0.93 -16.51 -0.48
CA ASP A 291 -1.59 -16.91 0.77
C ASP A 291 -1.17 -15.97 1.91
N TYR A 292 -2.03 -14.98 2.19
CA TYR A 292 -1.72 -13.96 3.19
C TYR A 292 -1.64 -14.53 4.61
N TYR A 293 -2.50 -15.51 4.97
CA TYR A 293 -2.44 -16.15 6.28
C TYR A 293 -1.12 -16.88 6.50
N SER A 294 -0.71 -17.68 5.52
CA SER A 294 0.56 -18.39 5.58
C SER A 294 1.75 -17.44 5.68
N SER A 295 1.72 -16.36 4.89
CA SER A 295 2.74 -15.31 4.94
C SER A 295 2.82 -14.66 6.32
N LEU A 296 1.70 -14.14 6.82
CA LEU A 296 1.64 -13.46 8.11
C LEU A 296 2.04 -14.38 9.28
N THR A 297 1.56 -15.63 9.29
CA THR A 297 1.90 -16.59 10.34
C THR A 297 3.31 -17.15 10.22
N SER A 298 3.98 -17.03 9.05
CA SER A 298 5.39 -17.42 8.91
C SER A 298 6.31 -16.62 9.83
N LEU A 299 5.90 -15.40 10.18
CA LEU A 299 6.61 -14.50 11.08
C LEU A 299 6.50 -14.92 12.56
N LEU A 300 5.57 -15.82 12.89
CA LEU A 300 5.34 -16.25 14.27
C LEU A 300 6.23 -17.45 14.64
N PRO A 301 6.76 -17.50 15.87
CA PRO A 301 7.40 -18.70 16.40
C PRO A 301 6.43 -19.87 16.45
N PRO A 302 6.93 -21.13 16.38
CA PRO A 302 6.08 -22.33 16.41
C PRO A 302 5.09 -22.38 17.59
N VAL A 303 5.53 -21.96 18.78
CA VAL A 303 4.68 -21.91 19.99
C VAL A 303 3.52 -20.92 19.80
N ALA A 304 3.77 -19.74 19.26
CA ALA A 304 2.72 -18.76 19.00
C ALA A 304 1.73 -19.25 17.93
N LYS A 305 2.22 -19.93 16.87
CA LYS A 305 1.34 -20.57 15.87
C LYS A 305 0.41 -21.60 16.51
N ASN A 306 0.95 -22.44 17.40
CA ASN A 306 0.13 -23.42 18.12
C ASN A 306 -0.92 -22.75 19.01
N LEU A 307 -0.54 -21.71 19.77
CA LEU A 307 -1.49 -20.95 20.61
C LEU A 307 -2.60 -20.28 19.79
N LEU A 308 -2.27 -19.75 18.61
CA LEU A 308 -3.26 -19.14 17.71
C LEU A 308 -4.41 -20.10 17.36
N GLU A 309 -4.11 -21.40 17.21
CA GLU A 309 -5.09 -22.42 16.84
C GLU A 309 -5.75 -23.07 18.08
N THR A 310 -5.07 -23.12 19.22
CA THR A 310 -5.52 -23.92 20.39
C THR A 310 -5.98 -23.07 21.56
N ASP A 311 -5.41 -21.89 21.79
CA ASP A 311 -5.73 -20.98 22.91
C ASP A 311 -5.55 -19.51 22.52
N LYS A 312 -6.59 -18.93 21.95
CA LYS A 312 -6.59 -17.52 21.53
C LYS A 312 -6.31 -16.55 22.68
N ALA A 313 -6.73 -16.85 23.91
CA ALA A 313 -6.51 -15.95 25.03
C ALA A 313 -5.04 -15.90 25.42
N ALA A 314 -4.37 -17.07 25.47
CA ALA A 314 -2.93 -17.16 25.68
C ALA A 314 -2.16 -16.49 24.54
N PHE A 315 -2.56 -16.71 23.26
CA PHE A 315 -1.98 -16.05 22.11
C PHE A 315 -2.07 -14.53 22.22
N ASN A 316 -3.25 -13.98 22.49
CA ASN A 316 -3.46 -12.53 22.61
C ASN A 316 -2.58 -11.93 23.71
N LYS A 317 -2.45 -12.61 24.85
CA LYS A 317 -1.61 -12.15 25.96
C LYS A 317 -0.12 -12.15 25.57
N ALA A 318 0.35 -13.22 24.97
CA ALA A 318 1.74 -13.34 24.51
C ALA A 318 2.08 -12.28 23.45
N MET A 319 1.21 -12.10 22.47
CA MET A 319 1.40 -11.09 21.42
C MET A 319 1.35 -9.66 21.97
N ALA A 320 0.42 -9.34 22.87
CA ALA A 320 0.34 -8.02 23.48
C ALA A 320 1.64 -7.66 24.24
N GLU A 321 2.29 -8.63 24.86
CA GLU A 321 3.60 -8.42 25.49
C GLU A 321 4.70 -8.19 24.45
N ALA A 322 4.73 -9.03 23.40
CA ALA A 322 5.71 -8.95 22.33
C ALA A 322 5.66 -7.63 21.55
N LEU A 323 4.50 -7.01 21.45
CA LEU A 323 4.29 -5.77 20.71
C LEU A 323 4.73 -4.50 21.45
N LYS A 324 5.01 -4.56 22.76
CA LYS A 324 5.32 -3.38 23.58
C LYS A 324 6.52 -2.60 23.04
N ASP A 325 7.58 -3.30 22.69
CA ASP A 325 8.86 -2.71 22.31
C ASP A 325 9.11 -2.72 20.79
N ASN A 326 8.15 -3.25 20.00
CA ASN A 326 8.28 -3.33 18.55
C ASN A 326 7.25 -2.43 17.84
N ILE A 327 7.69 -1.25 17.42
CA ILE A 327 6.83 -0.23 16.80
C ILE A 327 6.20 -0.75 15.50
N THR A 328 6.98 -1.39 14.63
CA THR A 328 6.53 -1.91 13.34
C THR A 328 5.43 -2.94 13.51
N PHE A 329 5.66 -3.97 14.34
CA PHE A 329 4.65 -5.01 14.58
C PHE A 329 3.44 -4.48 15.34
N ARG A 330 3.64 -3.60 16.32
CA ARG A 330 2.54 -2.97 17.04
C ARG A 330 1.63 -2.19 16.08
N TRP A 331 2.22 -1.39 15.21
CA TRP A 331 1.47 -0.67 14.19
C TRP A 331 0.75 -1.64 13.25
N ALA A 332 1.47 -2.60 12.65
CA ALA A 332 0.91 -3.54 11.67
C ALA A 332 -0.24 -4.37 12.26
N VAL A 333 -0.10 -4.87 13.48
CA VAL A 333 -1.14 -5.67 14.15
C VAL A 333 -2.36 -4.82 14.48
N HIS A 334 -2.18 -3.64 15.06
CA HIS A 334 -3.32 -2.80 15.46
C HIS A 334 -4.03 -2.19 14.24
N HIS A 335 -3.28 -1.73 13.23
CA HIS A 335 -3.86 -1.31 11.97
C HIS A 335 -4.61 -2.47 11.29
N GLY A 336 -4.04 -3.68 11.30
CA GLY A 336 -4.70 -4.88 10.80
C GLY A 336 -5.99 -5.20 11.56
N MET A 337 -5.98 -5.13 12.89
CA MET A 337 -7.20 -5.29 13.69
C MET A 337 -8.29 -4.31 13.25
N TRP A 338 -7.93 -3.06 12.99
CA TRP A 338 -8.85 -2.05 12.49
C TRP A 338 -9.34 -2.37 11.07
N ALA A 339 -8.42 -2.50 10.12
CA ALA A 339 -8.75 -2.68 8.70
C ALA A 339 -9.51 -3.99 8.41
N PHE A 340 -9.32 -5.04 9.23
CA PHE A 340 -10.06 -6.31 9.16
C PHE A 340 -11.26 -6.37 10.10
N ASN A 341 -11.58 -5.30 10.84
CA ASN A 341 -12.62 -5.32 11.87
C ASN A 341 -12.48 -6.50 12.83
N ALA A 342 -11.27 -6.70 13.34
CA ALA A 342 -10.94 -7.80 14.24
C ALA A 342 -10.90 -7.31 15.70
N PRO A 343 -11.68 -7.90 16.60
CA PRO A 343 -11.74 -7.44 18.00
C PRO A 343 -10.49 -7.81 18.81
N THR A 344 -9.73 -8.83 18.40
CA THR A 344 -8.51 -9.28 19.07
C THR A 344 -7.39 -9.55 18.06
N ILE A 345 -6.16 -9.67 18.57
CA ILE A 345 -4.99 -10.00 17.74
C ILE A 345 -5.18 -11.36 17.06
N ALA A 346 -5.62 -12.39 17.82
CA ALA A 346 -5.92 -13.70 17.27
C ALA A 346 -6.97 -13.65 16.15
N ASP A 347 -8.03 -12.86 16.34
CA ASP A 347 -9.07 -12.70 15.33
C ASP A 347 -8.55 -12.03 14.06
N PHE A 348 -7.63 -11.06 14.17
CA PHE A 348 -6.97 -10.47 13.02
C PHE A 348 -6.25 -11.55 12.20
N PHE A 349 -5.36 -12.33 12.82
CA PHE A 349 -4.65 -13.40 12.12
C PHE A 349 -5.62 -14.40 11.47
N LEU A 350 -6.65 -14.84 12.18
CA LEU A 350 -7.60 -15.84 11.67
C LEU A 350 -8.50 -15.28 10.56
N LYS A 351 -8.81 -14.00 10.56
CA LYS A 351 -9.57 -13.33 9.48
C LYS A 351 -8.79 -13.25 8.17
N THR A 352 -7.46 -13.44 8.19
CA THR A 352 -6.67 -13.48 6.96
C THR A 352 -6.71 -14.86 6.26
N LYS A 353 -7.18 -15.94 6.90
CA LYS A 353 -7.27 -17.30 6.31
C LYS A 353 -7.97 -17.36 4.93
N PRO A 354 -9.07 -16.63 4.67
CA PRO A 354 -9.71 -16.65 3.36
C PRO A 354 -8.94 -15.92 2.25
N TYR A 355 -7.89 -15.17 2.60
CA TYR A 355 -7.10 -14.41 1.62
C TYR A 355 -6.02 -15.29 0.99
N ASN A 356 -6.45 -16.24 0.16
CA ASN A 356 -5.58 -17.11 -0.62
C ASN A 356 -6.14 -17.32 -2.03
N LEU A 357 -5.27 -17.62 -2.97
CA LEU A 357 -5.60 -17.80 -4.39
C LEU A 357 -5.70 -19.29 -4.79
N LYS A 358 -5.56 -20.22 -3.84
CA LYS A 358 -5.40 -21.66 -4.09
C LYS A 358 -6.43 -22.25 -5.06
N ASN A 359 -7.70 -21.87 -4.91
CA ASN A 359 -8.80 -22.47 -5.70
C ASN A 359 -9.19 -21.63 -6.93
N ILE A 360 -8.50 -20.53 -7.19
CA ILE A 360 -8.87 -19.57 -8.25
C ILE A 360 -7.71 -19.17 -9.16
N ILE A 361 -6.48 -19.54 -8.82
CA ILE A 361 -5.30 -19.13 -9.57
C ILE A 361 -5.32 -19.61 -11.03
N SER A 362 -5.87 -20.81 -11.29
CA SER A 362 -6.07 -21.36 -12.64
C SER A 362 -7.08 -20.58 -13.49
N ASN A 363 -7.88 -19.69 -12.88
CA ASN A 363 -8.80 -18.83 -13.61
C ASN A 363 -8.13 -17.57 -14.15
N ILE A 364 -6.86 -17.29 -13.77
CA ILE A 364 -6.10 -16.15 -14.27
C ILE A 364 -5.56 -16.52 -15.66
N ASN A 365 -6.15 -15.95 -16.71
CA ASN A 365 -5.83 -16.28 -18.10
C ASN A 365 -5.04 -15.16 -18.83
N CYS A 366 -5.00 -13.95 -18.28
CA CYS A 366 -4.28 -12.84 -18.89
C CYS A 366 -2.77 -12.94 -18.64
N PRO A 367 -1.92 -12.47 -19.58
CA PRO A 367 -0.48 -12.37 -19.33
C PRO A 367 -0.19 -11.59 -18.04
N THR A 368 0.69 -12.15 -17.22
CA THR A 368 0.94 -11.69 -15.86
C THR A 368 2.41 -11.37 -15.64
N LEU A 369 2.68 -10.16 -15.13
CA LEU A 369 3.97 -9.78 -14.57
C LEU A 369 3.92 -9.95 -13.06
N VAL A 370 4.83 -10.75 -12.53
CA VAL A 370 5.05 -10.86 -11.07
C VAL A 370 6.30 -10.06 -10.71
N VAL A 371 6.16 -9.10 -9.82
CA VAL A 371 7.28 -8.31 -9.32
C VAL A 371 7.66 -8.82 -7.93
N ASN A 372 8.93 -9.15 -7.76
CA ASN A 372 9.49 -9.68 -6.53
C ASN A 372 10.53 -8.72 -5.95
N SER A 373 10.23 -8.03 -4.87
CA SER A 373 11.21 -7.26 -4.11
C SER A 373 12.03 -8.21 -3.23
N THR A 374 13.36 -8.17 -3.37
CA THR A 374 14.25 -9.13 -2.70
C THR A 374 14.36 -8.90 -1.19
N ASN A 375 14.00 -7.71 -0.71
CA ASN A 375 13.98 -7.34 0.70
C ASN A 375 12.56 -7.08 1.22
N THR A 376 11.58 -7.90 0.82
CA THR A 376 10.23 -7.81 1.38
C THR A 376 10.12 -8.54 2.71
N PHE A 377 9.54 -7.89 3.71
CA PHE A 377 9.37 -8.44 5.04
C PHE A 377 8.10 -9.31 5.18
N PHE A 378 6.94 -8.77 4.80
CA PHE A 378 5.65 -9.43 5.04
C PHE A 378 5.30 -10.55 4.05
N PHE A 379 5.84 -10.51 2.83
CA PHE A 379 5.45 -11.41 1.73
C PHE A 379 6.61 -12.24 1.20
N LYS A 380 7.57 -12.57 2.07
CA LYS A 380 8.76 -13.31 1.66
C LYS A 380 8.41 -14.66 1.02
N GLY A 381 8.82 -14.83 -0.25
CA GLY A 381 8.60 -16.05 -1.02
C GLY A 381 7.21 -16.17 -1.67
N GLU A 382 6.26 -15.31 -1.35
CA GLU A 382 4.91 -15.36 -1.92
C GLU A 382 4.91 -15.08 -3.42
N SER A 383 5.69 -14.11 -3.91
CA SER A 383 5.82 -13.81 -5.35
C SER A 383 6.30 -15.01 -6.15
N LYS A 384 7.32 -15.74 -5.65
CA LYS A 384 7.83 -16.95 -6.29
C LYS A 384 6.78 -18.05 -6.32
N LYS A 385 6.10 -18.28 -5.21
CA LYS A 385 5.04 -19.28 -5.08
C LYS A 385 3.86 -18.94 -6.02
N PHE A 386 3.44 -17.68 -6.07
CA PHE A 386 2.41 -17.23 -7.00
C PHE A 386 2.82 -17.46 -8.45
N TYR A 387 4.04 -17.03 -8.84
CA TYR A 387 4.58 -17.23 -10.17
C TYR A 387 4.60 -18.72 -10.58
N ASP A 388 5.08 -19.62 -9.72
CA ASP A 388 5.20 -21.04 -10.03
C ASP A 388 3.84 -21.71 -10.30
N LEU A 389 2.79 -21.22 -9.64
CA LEU A 389 1.44 -21.79 -9.71
C LEU A 389 0.57 -21.18 -10.84
N LEU A 390 0.99 -20.08 -11.47
CA LEU A 390 0.27 -19.53 -12.62
C LEU A 390 0.37 -20.47 -13.82
N GLU A 391 -0.71 -20.61 -14.58
CA GLU A 391 -0.79 -21.40 -15.82
C GLU A 391 -0.83 -20.51 -17.07
N CYS A 392 -1.13 -19.22 -16.93
CA CYS A 392 -1.13 -18.24 -18.02
C CYS A 392 0.31 -17.84 -18.44
N PRO A 393 0.49 -17.15 -19.58
CA PRO A 393 1.76 -16.50 -19.92
C PRO A 393 2.21 -15.59 -18.78
N ARG A 394 3.43 -15.80 -18.29
CA ARG A 394 3.92 -15.09 -17.09
C ARG A 394 5.39 -14.76 -17.20
N GLU A 395 5.75 -13.65 -16.59
CA GLU A 395 7.12 -13.19 -16.42
C GLU A 395 7.33 -12.81 -14.94
N MET A 396 8.56 -12.95 -14.45
CA MET A 396 8.92 -12.51 -13.10
C MET A 396 10.15 -11.60 -13.16
N ILE A 397 10.07 -10.49 -12.47
CA ILE A 397 11.18 -9.54 -12.34
C ILE A 397 11.56 -9.45 -10.86
N ASN A 398 12.86 -9.61 -10.59
CA ASN A 398 13.41 -9.38 -9.27
C ASN A 398 13.91 -7.94 -9.17
N MET A 399 13.40 -7.21 -8.21
CA MET A 399 13.85 -5.88 -7.83
C MET A 399 14.91 -6.05 -6.73
N THR A 400 16.14 -5.61 -7.01
CA THR A 400 17.30 -5.95 -6.19
C THR A 400 18.01 -4.70 -5.66
N ALA A 401 18.93 -4.92 -4.72
CA ALA A 401 19.76 -3.85 -4.14
C ALA A 401 20.72 -3.20 -5.15
N SER A 402 21.05 -3.91 -6.25
CA SER A 402 21.90 -3.32 -7.30
C SER A 402 21.25 -2.15 -8.02
N GLU A 403 19.91 -2.13 -8.06
CA GLU A 403 19.10 -1.04 -8.63
C GLU A 403 18.55 -0.10 -7.54
N GLY A 404 18.79 -0.40 -6.24
CA GLY A 404 18.18 0.28 -5.12
C GLY A 404 16.66 0.05 -5.01
N ALA A 405 16.17 -1.06 -5.58
CA ALA A 405 14.74 -1.36 -5.72
C ALA A 405 14.29 -2.57 -4.88
N GLU A 406 15.12 -3.04 -3.98
CA GLU A 406 14.93 -4.25 -3.18
C GLU A 406 13.79 -4.17 -2.16
N GLU A 407 13.45 -2.96 -1.74
CA GLU A 407 12.39 -2.74 -0.74
C GLU A 407 11.00 -3.07 -1.26
N GLY A 408 10.11 -3.50 -0.38
CA GLY A 408 8.69 -3.73 -0.71
C GLY A 408 8.09 -2.50 -1.40
N SER A 409 7.33 -2.71 -2.46
CA SER A 409 6.77 -1.63 -3.31
C SER A 409 7.83 -0.69 -3.91
N GLN A 410 9.08 -1.10 -3.99
CA GLN A 410 10.25 -0.39 -4.52
C GLN A 410 10.39 1.04 -3.98
N VAL A 411 10.12 1.18 -2.68
CA VAL A 411 10.24 2.47 -1.98
C VAL A 411 11.67 3.02 -2.15
N GLY A 412 11.77 4.26 -2.61
CA GLY A 412 13.05 4.91 -2.94
C GLY A 412 13.47 4.76 -4.40
N ALA A 413 12.91 3.82 -5.18
CA ALA A 413 13.32 3.51 -6.54
C ALA A 413 12.17 3.63 -7.57
N LEU A 414 11.20 4.51 -7.35
CA LEU A 414 10.02 4.66 -8.22
C LEU A 414 10.37 4.87 -9.69
N GLY A 415 11.44 5.60 -10.00
CA GLY A 415 11.87 5.84 -11.38
C GLY A 415 12.26 4.56 -12.10
N PHE A 416 13.05 3.70 -11.45
CA PHE A 416 13.44 2.41 -11.98
C PHE A 416 12.23 1.47 -12.09
N ALA A 417 11.45 1.34 -11.02
CA ALA A 417 10.26 0.48 -10.99
C ALA A 417 9.24 0.85 -12.06
N GLN A 418 8.94 2.14 -12.22
CA GLN A 418 8.07 2.62 -13.30
C GLN A 418 8.64 2.29 -14.68
N GLY A 419 9.94 2.48 -14.90
CA GLY A 419 10.59 2.12 -16.15
C GLY A 419 10.35 0.66 -16.50
N VAL A 420 10.66 -0.24 -15.60
CA VAL A 420 10.54 -1.69 -15.79
C VAL A 420 9.08 -2.12 -16.02
N ILE A 421 8.19 -1.73 -15.11
CA ILE A 421 6.79 -2.18 -15.12
C ILE A 421 6.01 -1.58 -16.29
N PHE A 422 6.17 -0.29 -16.56
CA PHE A 422 5.45 0.35 -17.66
C PHE A 422 5.99 -0.08 -19.03
N ASN A 423 7.30 -0.35 -19.18
CA ASN A 423 7.83 -0.92 -20.42
C ASN A 423 7.22 -2.29 -20.72
N TRP A 424 7.06 -3.14 -19.69
CA TRP A 424 6.37 -4.42 -19.85
C TRP A 424 4.90 -4.24 -20.26
N LEU A 425 4.18 -3.34 -19.59
CA LEU A 425 2.78 -3.03 -19.93
C LEU A 425 2.66 -2.49 -21.35
N GLU A 426 3.50 -1.54 -21.74
CA GLU A 426 3.51 -0.95 -23.09
C GLU A 426 3.76 -2.01 -24.16
N TYR A 427 4.77 -2.86 -23.97
CA TYR A 427 5.09 -3.94 -24.90
C TYR A 427 3.92 -4.90 -25.11
N HIS A 428 3.29 -5.36 -24.03
CA HIS A 428 2.19 -6.31 -24.11
C HIS A 428 0.90 -5.67 -24.62
N LEU A 429 0.56 -4.44 -24.20
CA LEU A 429 -0.62 -3.72 -24.66
C LEU A 429 -0.53 -3.38 -26.16
N ASN A 430 0.67 -3.12 -26.69
CA ASN A 430 0.87 -2.86 -28.13
C ASN A 430 0.67 -4.11 -28.99
N LYS A 431 0.85 -5.31 -28.45
CA LYS A 431 0.57 -6.57 -29.15
C LYS A 431 -0.92 -6.92 -29.24
N ILE A 432 -1.76 -6.32 -28.41
CA ILE A 432 -3.21 -6.53 -28.48
C ILE A 432 -3.74 -5.77 -29.70
N VAL A 433 -4.14 -6.53 -30.70
CA VAL A 433 -4.74 -5.99 -31.92
C VAL A 433 -6.08 -5.33 -31.60
N GLY A 434 -6.28 -4.13 -32.11
CA GLY A 434 -7.42 -3.25 -31.83
C GLY A 434 -8.77 -3.82 -32.28
#